data_ddbb112a91644807f691df837e813baf
#
_entry.id   ddbb112a91644807f691df837e813baf
#
_cell.length_a   1.000
_cell.length_b   1.000
_cell.length_c   1.000
_cell.angle_alpha   90.00
_cell.angle_beta   90.00
_cell.angle_gamma   90.00
#
_symmetry.space_group_name_H-M   'P 1'
#
loop_
_entity.id
_entity.type
_entity.pdbx_description
1 polymer ?
#
loop_
_entity_poly.entity_id
_entity_poly.type
_entity_poly.pdbx_seq_one_letter_code
_entity_poly.pdbx_strand_id
1 'polypeptide(L)'
;MENNENIFLAIKGAIAAVAGMYSAAFGVVGCLALVWVACMAVDYISGSAAACKNGEWSSKVAREGIYHKGGMLLVVVVAAITDAAVHMAVESIPSIGINYSAVILPVVLVWYIFTELGSIVENAAAMGANVPEKLVKLLAAGKAAVEKDGAETVIDAALGGASGQCGKNALEKLDYDELVELACQMGLTVKDGESRAELLSEIIKCAVEHESKQ
;
A
#
# COMPACT_ATOMS: atom_id res chain seq x y z
N MET A 1 -15.22 35.92 -18.03
CA MET A 1 -14.21 34.85 -17.87
C MET A 1 -13.73 34.76 -16.43
N GLU A 2 -13.47 35.86 -15.78
CA GLU A 2 -12.99 35.96 -14.38
C GLU A 2 -13.89 35.27 -13.33
N ASN A 3 -15.22 35.31 -13.53
CA ASN A 3 -16.18 34.70 -12.59
C ASN A 3 -16.11 33.15 -12.60
N ASN A 4 -15.80 32.55 -13.74
CA ASN A 4 -15.69 31.08 -13.85
C ASN A 4 -14.38 30.57 -13.23
N GLU A 5 -13.30 31.32 -13.30
CA GLU A 5 -12.02 30.98 -12.67
C GLU A 5 -12.14 31.03 -11.14
N ASN A 6 -12.82 32.05 -10.61
CA ASN A 6 -13.05 32.18 -9.17
C ASN A 6 -13.95 31.06 -8.62
N ILE A 7 -15.00 30.65 -9.37
CA ILE A 7 -15.86 29.52 -8.99
C ILE A 7 -15.04 28.22 -9.01
N PHE A 8 -14.22 28.00 -10.04
CA PHE A 8 -13.39 26.81 -10.15
C PHE A 8 -12.35 26.73 -9.03
N LEU A 9 -11.74 27.85 -8.65
CA LEU A 9 -10.80 27.94 -7.54
C LEU A 9 -11.49 27.67 -6.19
N ALA A 10 -12.70 28.21 -5.99
CA ALA A 10 -13.52 27.95 -4.81
C ALA A 10 -13.90 26.48 -4.67
N ILE A 11 -14.29 25.82 -5.76
CA ILE A 11 -14.59 24.38 -5.77
C ILE A 11 -13.35 23.57 -5.43
N LYS A 12 -12.20 23.87 -6.04
CA LYS A 12 -10.93 23.20 -5.70
C LYS A 12 -10.56 23.38 -4.23
N GLY A 13 -10.70 24.60 -3.70
CA GLY A 13 -10.45 24.90 -2.30
C GLY A 13 -11.36 24.12 -1.35
N ALA A 14 -12.65 24.02 -1.67
CA ALA A 14 -13.61 23.25 -0.89
C ALA A 14 -13.29 21.76 -0.90
N ILE A 15 -12.94 21.20 -2.07
CA ILE A 15 -12.53 19.78 -2.20
C ILE A 15 -11.25 19.52 -1.39
N ALA A 16 -10.25 20.40 -1.49
CA ALA A 16 -9.00 20.27 -0.76
C ALA A 16 -9.22 20.36 0.77
N ALA A 17 -10.09 21.26 1.23
CA ALA A 17 -10.44 21.40 2.63
C ALA A 17 -11.14 20.14 3.17
N VAL A 18 -12.12 19.58 2.44
CA VAL A 18 -12.81 18.35 2.82
C VAL A 18 -11.84 17.18 2.84
N ALA A 19 -10.98 17.02 1.84
CA ALA A 19 -9.97 15.98 1.78
C ALA A 19 -8.95 16.11 2.93
N GLY A 20 -8.52 17.34 3.26
CA GLY A 20 -7.62 17.59 4.39
C GLY A 20 -8.25 17.26 5.74
N MET A 21 -9.50 17.65 5.98
CA MET A 21 -10.24 17.30 7.20
C MET A 21 -10.44 15.77 7.33
N TYR A 22 -10.79 15.12 6.22
CA TYR A 22 -10.94 13.66 6.19
C TYR A 22 -9.60 12.95 6.48
N SER A 23 -8.52 13.40 5.84
CA SER A 23 -7.18 12.86 6.08
C SER A 23 -6.71 13.06 7.53
N ALA A 24 -7.01 14.22 8.12
CA ALA A 24 -6.70 14.48 9.52
C ALA A 24 -7.49 13.60 10.50
N ALA A 25 -8.75 13.26 10.14
CA ALA A 25 -9.62 12.45 10.98
C ALA A 25 -9.32 10.94 10.86
N PHE A 26 -9.02 10.45 9.66
CA PHE A 26 -8.93 9.02 9.34
C PHE A 26 -7.53 8.55 8.91
N GLY A 27 -6.58 9.47 8.78
CA GLY A 27 -5.23 9.16 8.36
C GLY A 27 -5.11 8.63 6.92
N VAL A 28 -3.95 8.06 6.61
CA VAL A 28 -3.64 7.52 5.27
C VAL A 28 -4.55 6.36 4.90
N VAL A 29 -4.85 5.47 5.85
CA VAL A 29 -5.72 4.30 5.62
C VAL A 29 -7.13 4.73 5.23
N GLY A 30 -7.67 5.75 5.88
CA GLY A 30 -8.95 6.33 5.51
C GLY A 30 -8.94 6.90 4.08
N CYS A 31 -7.87 7.59 3.70
CA CYS A 31 -7.72 8.10 2.34
C CYS A 31 -7.66 6.97 1.31
N LEU A 32 -6.93 5.89 1.58
CA LEU A 32 -6.90 4.70 0.72
C LEU A 32 -8.28 4.06 0.57
N ALA A 33 -9.02 3.94 1.68
CA ALA A 33 -10.39 3.41 1.64
C ALA A 33 -11.32 4.28 0.77
N LEU A 34 -11.22 5.62 0.87
CA LEU A 34 -11.99 6.53 0.04
C LEU A 34 -11.64 6.40 -1.45
N VAL A 35 -10.35 6.33 -1.78
CA VAL A 35 -9.87 6.12 -3.16
C VAL A 35 -10.40 4.79 -3.70
N TRP A 36 -10.32 3.72 -2.92
CA TRP A 36 -10.86 2.42 -3.30
C TRP A 36 -12.36 2.45 -3.58
N VAL A 37 -13.16 3.06 -2.70
CA VAL A 37 -14.61 3.22 -2.92
C VAL A 37 -14.91 4.03 -4.18
N ALA A 38 -14.14 5.09 -4.45
CA ALA A 38 -14.25 5.86 -5.67
C ALA A 38 -13.94 5.02 -6.91
N CYS A 39 -12.85 4.22 -6.88
CA CYS A 39 -12.51 3.28 -7.95
C CYS A 39 -13.62 2.26 -8.20
N MET A 40 -14.19 1.65 -7.14
CA MET A 40 -15.33 0.74 -7.26
C MET A 40 -16.53 1.36 -7.95
N ALA A 41 -16.85 2.62 -7.62
CA ALA A 41 -17.96 3.33 -8.25
C ALA A 41 -17.69 3.60 -9.73
N VAL A 42 -16.49 4.06 -10.08
CA VAL A 42 -16.09 4.32 -11.47
C VAL A 42 -16.05 3.02 -12.28
N ASP A 43 -15.50 1.93 -11.71
CA ASP A 43 -15.50 0.63 -12.38
C ASP A 43 -16.92 0.13 -12.66
N TYR A 44 -17.81 0.19 -11.68
CA TYR A 44 -19.21 -0.22 -11.87
C TYR A 44 -19.92 0.59 -12.96
N ILE A 45 -19.72 1.91 -12.99
CA ILE A 45 -20.29 2.79 -14.01
C ILE A 45 -19.69 2.48 -15.38
N SER A 46 -18.36 2.38 -15.48
CA SER A 46 -17.68 2.10 -16.75
C SER A 46 -17.99 0.71 -17.29
N GLY A 47 -18.06 -0.30 -16.43
CA GLY A 47 -18.43 -1.67 -16.79
C GLY A 47 -19.88 -1.75 -17.30
N SER A 48 -20.81 -1.05 -16.64
CA SER A 48 -22.20 -0.96 -17.10
C SER A 48 -22.30 -0.25 -18.45
N ALA A 49 -21.54 0.82 -18.66
CA ALA A 49 -21.49 1.53 -19.95
C ALA A 49 -20.91 0.68 -21.07
N ALA A 50 -19.81 -0.07 -20.80
CA ALA A 50 -19.22 -1.00 -21.75
C ALA A 50 -20.19 -2.12 -22.14
N ALA A 51 -20.87 -2.74 -21.17
CA ALA A 51 -21.89 -3.76 -21.41
C ALA A 51 -23.08 -3.22 -22.22
N CYS A 52 -23.54 -2.00 -21.95
CA CYS A 52 -24.60 -1.35 -22.74
C CYS A 52 -24.15 -1.14 -24.19
N LYS A 53 -22.92 -0.65 -24.41
CA LYS A 53 -22.39 -0.42 -25.75
C LYS A 53 -22.30 -1.70 -26.56
N ASN A 54 -21.90 -2.81 -25.92
CA ASN A 54 -21.72 -4.10 -26.58
C ASN A 54 -23.04 -4.90 -26.70
N GLY A 55 -24.14 -4.40 -26.18
CA GLY A 55 -25.44 -5.09 -26.19
C GLY A 55 -25.54 -6.26 -25.22
N GLU A 56 -24.60 -6.36 -24.27
CA GLU A 56 -24.49 -7.43 -23.27
C GLU A 56 -25.11 -7.06 -21.92
N TRP A 57 -25.63 -5.83 -21.80
CA TRP A 57 -26.18 -5.36 -20.54
C TRP A 57 -27.44 -6.13 -20.15
N SER A 58 -27.45 -6.63 -18.93
CA SER A 58 -28.62 -7.28 -18.34
C SER A 58 -28.66 -7.05 -16.84
N SER A 59 -29.84 -7.19 -16.23
CA SER A 59 -29.99 -7.12 -14.77
C SER A 59 -29.20 -8.21 -14.04
N LYS A 60 -28.85 -9.32 -14.72
CA LYS A 60 -28.00 -10.37 -14.19
C LYS A 60 -26.56 -9.87 -14.09
N VAL A 61 -26.02 -9.32 -15.16
CA VAL A 61 -24.65 -8.75 -15.20
C VAL A 61 -24.50 -7.65 -14.14
N ALA A 62 -25.47 -6.75 -14.01
CA ALA A 62 -25.45 -5.71 -12.99
C ALA A 62 -25.41 -6.27 -11.57
N ARG A 63 -26.19 -7.32 -11.27
CA ARG A 63 -26.17 -7.97 -9.94
C ARG A 63 -24.87 -8.71 -9.66
N GLU A 64 -24.30 -9.40 -10.64
CA GLU A 64 -23.02 -10.09 -10.50
C GLU A 64 -21.90 -9.09 -10.14
N GLY A 65 -21.88 -7.91 -10.77
CA GLY A 65 -20.97 -6.82 -10.41
C GLY A 65 -21.13 -6.36 -8.96
N ILE A 66 -22.38 -6.22 -8.47
CA ILE A 66 -22.65 -5.85 -7.08
C ILE A 66 -22.18 -6.94 -6.09
N TYR A 67 -22.46 -8.22 -6.40
CA TYR A 67 -22.01 -9.33 -5.55
C TYR A 67 -20.49 -9.42 -5.48
N HIS A 68 -19.80 -9.22 -6.60
CA HIS A 68 -18.34 -9.17 -6.63
C HIS A 68 -17.79 -8.08 -5.71
N LYS A 69 -18.31 -6.87 -5.81
CA LYS A 69 -17.92 -5.74 -4.96
C LYS A 69 -18.29 -5.96 -3.48
N GLY A 70 -19.40 -6.62 -3.20
CA GLY A 70 -19.76 -7.09 -1.87
C GLY A 70 -18.73 -8.06 -1.28
N GLY A 71 -18.23 -8.99 -2.10
CA GLY A 71 -17.15 -9.90 -1.72
C GLY A 71 -15.85 -9.16 -1.37
N MET A 72 -15.48 -8.17 -2.17
CA MET A 72 -14.29 -7.33 -1.90
C MET A 72 -14.43 -6.57 -0.57
N LEU A 73 -15.63 -6.02 -0.29
CA LEU A 73 -15.90 -5.34 0.97
C LEU A 73 -15.71 -6.29 2.18
N LEU A 74 -16.17 -7.53 2.09
CA LEU A 74 -15.96 -8.52 3.15
C LEU A 74 -14.47 -8.79 3.41
N VAL A 75 -13.66 -8.90 2.36
CA VAL A 75 -12.20 -9.09 2.51
C VAL A 75 -11.55 -7.89 3.20
N VAL A 76 -11.95 -6.66 2.84
CA VAL A 76 -11.45 -5.44 3.50
C VAL A 76 -11.85 -5.40 4.98
N VAL A 77 -13.07 -5.83 5.30
CA VAL A 77 -13.52 -5.94 6.71
C VAL A 77 -12.68 -6.98 7.47
N VAL A 78 -12.41 -8.14 6.86
CA VAL A 78 -11.53 -9.15 7.47
C VAL A 78 -10.13 -8.60 7.71
N ALA A 79 -9.54 -7.90 6.75
CA ALA A 79 -8.24 -7.27 6.89
C ALA A 79 -8.21 -6.26 8.07
N ALA A 80 -9.25 -5.42 8.17
CA ALA A 80 -9.39 -4.46 9.27
C ALA A 80 -9.52 -5.14 10.63
N ILE A 81 -10.33 -6.21 10.73
CA ILE A 81 -10.48 -6.99 11.96
C ILE A 81 -9.17 -7.67 12.34
N THR A 82 -8.44 -8.19 11.36
CA THR A 82 -7.15 -8.84 11.60
C THR A 82 -6.12 -7.85 12.14
N ASP A 83 -5.99 -6.67 11.53
CA ASP A 83 -5.11 -5.61 12.03
C ASP A 83 -5.48 -5.20 13.47
N ALA A 84 -6.77 -5.03 13.75
CA ALA A 84 -7.24 -4.69 15.08
C ALA A 84 -6.97 -5.80 16.11
N ALA A 85 -7.17 -7.06 15.74
CA ALA A 85 -6.92 -8.20 16.61
C ALA A 85 -5.42 -8.36 16.93
N VAL A 86 -4.54 -8.21 15.94
CA VAL A 86 -3.09 -8.26 16.14
C VAL A 86 -2.64 -7.10 17.04
N HIS A 87 -3.12 -5.89 16.78
CA HIS A 87 -2.81 -4.71 17.61
C HIS A 87 -3.19 -4.94 19.08
N MET A 88 -4.42 -5.39 19.35
CA MET A 88 -4.87 -5.71 20.70
C MET A 88 -4.05 -6.82 21.36
N ALA A 89 -3.67 -7.86 20.62
CA ALA A 89 -2.85 -8.95 21.13
C ALA A 89 -1.46 -8.47 21.55
N VAL A 90 -0.81 -7.66 20.71
CA VAL A 90 0.51 -7.09 21.00
C VAL A 90 0.47 -6.14 22.20
N GLU A 91 -0.54 -5.26 22.31
CA GLU A 91 -0.71 -4.39 23.46
C GLU A 91 -0.96 -5.16 24.77
N SER A 92 -1.62 -6.32 24.68
CA SER A 92 -1.92 -7.15 25.85
C SER A 92 -0.72 -7.91 26.41
N ILE A 93 0.39 -8.00 25.66
CA ILE A 93 1.61 -8.74 26.01
C ILE A 93 2.83 -7.82 25.96
N PRO A 94 3.00 -6.90 26.94
CA PRO A 94 4.08 -5.91 26.92
C PRO A 94 5.49 -6.52 26.86
N SER A 95 5.66 -7.77 27.29
CA SER A 95 6.94 -8.49 27.29
C SER A 95 7.43 -8.87 25.88
N ILE A 96 6.59 -8.77 24.86
CA ILE A 96 6.99 -9.07 23.47
C ILE A 96 7.78 -7.90 22.87
N GLY A 97 7.59 -6.67 23.36
CA GLY A 97 8.35 -5.49 22.90
C GLY A 97 8.09 -5.10 21.43
N ILE A 98 7.08 -5.68 20.77
CA ILE A 98 6.71 -5.41 19.38
C ILE A 98 5.82 -4.17 19.32
N ASN A 99 6.14 -3.24 18.42
CA ASN A 99 5.27 -2.12 18.09
C ASN A 99 4.58 -2.40 16.75
N TYR A 100 3.35 -2.96 16.81
CA TYR A 100 2.59 -3.30 15.62
C TYR A 100 1.91 -2.07 15.03
N SER A 101 2.18 -1.79 13.77
CA SER A 101 1.47 -0.82 12.96
C SER A 101 0.53 -1.56 12.00
N ALA A 102 -0.71 -1.10 11.85
CA ALA A 102 -1.65 -1.74 10.91
C ALA A 102 -1.06 -1.79 9.50
N VAL A 103 -0.88 -2.97 8.93
CA VAL A 103 -0.23 -3.21 7.63
C VAL A 103 -1.13 -3.99 6.68
N ILE A 104 -1.96 -4.91 7.20
CA ILE A 104 -2.78 -5.82 6.38
C ILE A 104 -3.82 -5.03 5.60
N LEU A 105 -4.55 -4.15 6.27
CA LEU A 105 -5.59 -3.35 5.64
C LEU A 105 -5.05 -2.40 4.55
N PRO A 106 -3.98 -1.62 4.76
CA PRO A 106 -3.39 -0.82 3.70
C PRO A 106 -2.96 -1.62 2.47
N VAL A 107 -2.31 -2.78 2.67
CA VAL A 107 -1.86 -3.66 1.58
C VAL A 107 -3.06 -4.17 0.78
N VAL A 108 -4.10 -4.65 1.44
CA VAL A 108 -5.33 -5.12 0.80
C VAL A 108 -6.03 -4.01 0.02
N LEU A 109 -6.12 -2.80 0.60
CA LEU A 109 -6.73 -1.65 -0.08
C LEU A 109 -5.95 -1.26 -1.34
N VAL A 110 -4.63 -1.18 -1.27
CA VAL A 110 -3.79 -0.85 -2.44
C VAL A 110 -3.90 -1.92 -3.51
N TRP A 111 -3.92 -3.20 -3.14
CA TRP A 111 -4.13 -4.30 -4.08
C TRP A 111 -5.47 -4.20 -4.80
N TYR A 112 -6.55 -3.90 -4.08
CA TYR A 112 -7.87 -3.69 -4.68
C TYR A 112 -7.93 -2.43 -5.54
N ILE A 113 -7.27 -1.34 -5.15
CA ILE A 113 -7.20 -0.13 -5.98
C ILE A 113 -6.58 -0.47 -7.34
N PHE A 114 -5.46 -1.18 -7.40
CA PHE A 114 -4.87 -1.61 -8.68
C PHE A 114 -5.78 -2.54 -9.47
N THR A 115 -6.53 -3.41 -8.80
CA THR A 115 -7.50 -4.29 -9.45
C THR A 115 -8.64 -3.48 -10.09
N GLU A 116 -9.24 -2.55 -9.38
CA GLU A 116 -10.31 -1.68 -9.90
C GLU A 116 -9.81 -0.78 -11.04
N LEU A 117 -8.61 -0.20 -10.91
CA LEU A 117 -8.00 0.60 -11.97
C LEU A 117 -7.76 -0.22 -13.24
N GLY A 118 -7.34 -1.47 -13.11
CA GLY A 118 -7.22 -2.41 -14.24
C GLY A 118 -8.55 -2.62 -14.95
N SER A 119 -9.60 -2.94 -14.19
CA SER A 119 -10.97 -3.11 -14.72
C SER A 119 -11.50 -1.85 -15.40
N ILE A 120 -11.29 -0.67 -14.84
CA ILE A 120 -11.68 0.61 -15.46
C ILE A 120 -11.01 0.79 -16.82
N VAL A 121 -9.72 0.46 -16.93
CA VAL A 121 -8.95 0.55 -18.17
C VAL A 121 -9.45 -0.46 -19.21
N GLU A 122 -9.79 -1.68 -18.81
CA GLU A 122 -10.39 -2.70 -19.66
C GLU A 122 -11.77 -2.27 -20.14
N ASN A 123 -12.61 -1.72 -19.28
CA ASN A 123 -13.91 -1.15 -19.63
C ASN A 123 -13.78 -0.01 -20.64
N ALA A 124 -12.79 0.87 -20.45
CA ALA A 124 -12.50 1.95 -21.39
C ALA A 124 -12.11 1.40 -22.78
N ALA A 125 -11.27 0.37 -22.84
CA ALA A 125 -10.91 -0.31 -24.09
C ALA A 125 -12.14 -0.95 -24.75
N ALA A 126 -12.99 -1.62 -23.99
CA ALA A 126 -14.26 -2.19 -24.47
C ALA A 126 -15.22 -1.12 -25.02
N MET A 127 -15.19 0.08 -24.46
CA MET A 127 -15.89 1.24 -24.99
C MET A 127 -15.23 1.84 -26.25
N GLY A 128 -14.05 1.34 -26.69
CA GLY A 128 -13.34 1.77 -27.89
C GLY A 128 -12.33 2.90 -27.64
N ALA A 129 -11.97 3.16 -26.40
CA ALA A 129 -10.87 4.09 -26.09
C ALA A 129 -9.54 3.48 -26.49
N ASN A 130 -8.63 4.31 -27.02
CA ASN A 130 -7.25 3.89 -27.30
C ASN A 130 -6.44 3.95 -26.00
N VAL A 131 -6.34 2.80 -25.31
CA VAL A 131 -5.60 2.68 -24.05
C VAL A 131 -4.13 2.42 -24.32
N PRO A 132 -3.18 3.23 -23.78
CA PRO A 132 -1.76 2.99 -23.92
C PRO A 132 -1.33 1.70 -23.24
N GLU A 133 -0.65 0.80 -23.97
CA GLU A 133 -0.12 -0.47 -23.40
C GLU A 133 0.79 -0.24 -22.16
N LYS A 134 1.51 0.87 -22.13
CA LYS A 134 2.37 1.24 -20.99
C LYS A 134 1.56 1.39 -19.70
N LEU A 135 0.34 1.94 -19.78
CA LEU A 135 -0.54 2.09 -18.62
C LEU A 135 -0.99 0.73 -18.12
N VAL A 136 -1.42 -0.16 -19.00
CA VAL A 136 -1.84 -1.53 -18.64
C VAL A 136 -0.69 -2.28 -17.94
N LYS A 137 0.52 -2.22 -18.51
CA LYS A 137 1.71 -2.85 -17.93
C LYS A 137 2.09 -2.26 -16.58
N LEU A 138 1.96 -0.93 -16.41
CA LEU A 138 2.23 -0.26 -15.14
C LEU A 138 1.27 -0.70 -14.03
N LEU A 139 -0.03 -0.77 -14.32
CA LEU A 139 -1.04 -1.23 -13.36
C LEU A 139 -0.82 -2.70 -12.97
N ALA A 140 -0.54 -3.56 -13.95
CA ALA A 140 -0.23 -4.97 -13.69
C ALA A 140 1.04 -5.14 -12.84
N ALA A 141 2.10 -4.38 -13.13
CA ALA A 141 3.33 -4.38 -12.36
C ALA A 141 3.12 -3.86 -10.93
N GLY A 142 2.32 -2.80 -10.75
CA GLY A 142 1.97 -2.27 -9.42
C GLY A 142 1.21 -3.30 -8.59
N LYS A 143 0.22 -3.97 -9.18
CA LYS A 143 -0.52 -5.05 -8.50
C LYS A 143 0.40 -6.20 -8.08
N ALA A 144 1.27 -6.67 -8.98
CA ALA A 144 2.23 -7.74 -8.72
C ALA A 144 3.25 -7.37 -7.63
N ALA A 145 3.70 -6.10 -7.60
CA ALA A 145 4.58 -5.61 -6.55
C ALA A 145 3.90 -5.65 -5.17
N VAL A 146 2.65 -5.18 -5.07
CA VAL A 146 1.89 -5.24 -3.81
C VAL A 146 1.64 -6.69 -3.38
N GLU A 147 1.39 -7.60 -4.32
CA GLU A 147 1.17 -9.01 -4.02
C GLU A 147 2.43 -9.68 -3.47
N LYS A 148 3.59 -9.36 -4.01
CA LYS A 148 4.88 -9.90 -3.57
C LYS A 148 5.39 -9.23 -2.29
N ASP A 149 5.57 -7.91 -2.34
CA ASP A 149 6.24 -7.16 -1.27
C ASP A 149 5.28 -6.88 -0.10
N GLY A 150 3.97 -6.82 -0.37
CA GLY A 150 2.94 -6.69 0.66
C GLY A 150 2.91 -7.87 1.61
N ALA A 151 3.05 -9.09 1.11
CA ALA A 151 3.10 -10.30 1.94
C ALA A 151 4.34 -10.31 2.85
N GLU A 152 5.51 -9.93 2.33
CA GLU A 152 6.75 -9.80 3.10
C GLU A 152 6.60 -8.73 4.20
N THR A 153 6.04 -7.57 3.85
CA THR A 153 5.81 -6.47 4.80
C THR A 153 4.86 -6.87 5.94
N VAL A 154 3.80 -7.62 5.63
CA VAL A 154 2.86 -8.13 6.65
C VAL A 154 3.53 -9.13 7.58
N ILE A 155 4.33 -10.04 7.03
CA ILE A 155 5.08 -11.04 7.80
C ILE A 155 6.11 -10.34 8.71
N ASP A 156 6.86 -9.39 8.20
CA ASP A 156 7.85 -8.63 8.98
C ASP A 156 7.18 -7.84 10.12
N ALA A 157 6.07 -7.18 9.84
CA ALA A 157 5.31 -6.46 10.86
C ALA A 157 4.72 -7.40 11.93
N ALA A 158 4.22 -8.57 11.53
CA ALA A 158 3.64 -9.56 12.43
C ALA A 158 4.69 -10.26 13.31
N LEU A 159 5.91 -10.42 12.80
CA LEU A 159 7.05 -11.02 13.52
C LEU A 159 7.90 -9.99 14.27
N GLY A 160 7.47 -8.72 14.32
CA GLY A 160 8.17 -7.66 15.04
C GLY A 160 9.50 -7.25 14.41
N GLY A 161 9.60 -7.35 13.07
CA GLY A 161 10.83 -7.05 12.36
C GLY A 161 11.95 -8.07 12.62
N ALA A 162 11.61 -9.22 13.21
CA ALA A 162 12.55 -10.30 13.54
C ALA A 162 13.15 -11.01 12.31
N SER A 163 12.58 -10.76 11.10
CA SER A 163 13.27 -11.17 9.88
C SER A 163 14.22 -10.04 9.46
N GLY A 164 15.49 -10.19 9.76
CA GLY A 164 16.58 -9.26 9.43
C GLY A 164 16.77 -8.95 7.92
N GLN A 165 15.75 -9.22 7.13
CA GLN A 165 15.72 -8.99 5.68
C GLN A 165 15.37 -7.53 5.35
N CYS A 166 14.44 -6.91 6.10
CA CYS A 166 14.09 -5.48 5.88
C CYS A 166 15.26 -4.58 6.29
N GLY A 167 15.91 -4.90 7.41
CA GLY A 167 17.14 -4.23 7.83
C GLY A 167 18.29 -4.44 6.84
N LYS A 168 18.45 -5.64 6.27
CA LYS A 168 19.46 -5.93 5.24
C LYS A 168 19.25 -5.13 3.97
N ASN A 169 18.04 -5.11 3.44
CA ASN A 169 17.70 -4.36 2.21
C ASN A 169 17.82 -2.84 2.41
N ALA A 170 17.56 -2.32 3.59
CA ALA A 170 17.78 -0.92 3.94
C ALA A 170 19.28 -0.60 4.04
N LEU A 171 20.04 -1.45 4.71
CA LEU A 171 21.50 -1.33 4.87
C LEU A 171 22.25 -1.49 3.53
N GLU A 172 21.75 -2.35 2.61
CA GLU A 172 22.31 -2.51 1.27
C GLU A 172 22.12 -1.29 0.37
N LYS A 173 21.21 -0.39 0.69
CA LYS A 173 20.98 0.87 -0.04
C LYS A 173 21.78 2.04 0.48
N LEU A 174 22.34 1.96 1.69
CA LEU A 174 23.16 3.01 2.29
C LEU A 174 24.50 3.14 1.56
N ASP A 175 24.98 4.36 1.37
CA ASP A 175 26.33 4.62 0.89
C ASP A 175 27.37 4.25 1.94
N TYR A 176 28.66 4.15 1.54
CA TYR A 176 29.73 3.76 2.45
C TYR A 176 29.84 4.70 3.64
N ASP A 177 29.74 6.01 3.42
CA ASP A 177 29.82 7.03 4.47
C ASP A 177 28.67 6.91 5.49
N GLU A 178 27.46 6.60 5.02
CA GLU A 178 26.28 6.37 5.87
C GLU A 178 26.43 5.08 6.70
N LEU A 179 27.04 4.04 6.13
CA LEU A 179 27.35 2.80 6.86
C LEU A 179 28.41 3.01 7.94
N VAL A 180 29.44 3.83 7.68
CA VAL A 180 30.45 4.21 8.65
C VAL A 180 29.83 4.97 9.83
N GLU A 181 28.94 5.92 9.55
CA GLU A 181 28.24 6.66 10.60
C GLU A 181 27.36 5.75 11.47
N LEU A 182 26.66 4.82 10.85
CA LEU A 182 25.83 3.83 11.55
C LEU A 182 26.69 2.87 12.40
N ALA A 183 27.82 2.39 11.88
CA ALA A 183 28.75 1.55 12.61
C ALA A 183 29.30 2.26 13.86
N CYS A 184 29.66 3.54 13.71
CA CYS A 184 30.10 4.38 14.84
C CYS A 184 29.00 4.55 15.90
N GLN A 185 27.74 4.74 15.50
CA GLN A 185 26.61 4.82 16.43
C GLN A 185 26.36 3.51 17.18
N MET A 186 26.63 2.37 16.54
CA MET A 186 26.56 1.03 17.15
C MET A 186 27.79 0.68 17.98
N GLY A 187 28.79 1.55 18.05
CA GLY A 187 30.04 1.32 18.82
C GLY A 187 31.06 0.38 18.14
N LEU A 188 30.86 0.14 16.83
CA LEU A 188 31.81 -0.63 16.02
C LEU A 188 32.99 0.27 15.59
N THR A 189 34.20 -0.29 15.58
CA THR A 189 35.41 0.38 15.11
C THR A 189 35.65 0.02 13.64
N VAL A 190 35.49 0.98 12.74
CA VAL A 190 35.78 0.81 11.31
C VAL A 190 37.27 0.81 11.08
N LYS A 191 37.82 -0.21 10.40
CA LYS A 191 39.23 -0.35 10.07
C LYS A 191 39.58 0.37 8.79
N ASP A 192 40.78 0.98 8.77
CA ASP A 192 41.32 1.61 7.55
C ASP A 192 41.44 0.59 6.42
N GLY A 193 40.72 0.84 5.30
CA GLY A 193 40.74 -0.03 4.11
C GLY A 193 39.67 -1.11 4.10
N GLU A 194 38.74 -1.13 5.04
CA GLU A 194 37.62 -2.07 5.08
C GLU A 194 36.64 -1.83 3.90
N SER A 195 36.27 -2.91 3.21
CA SER A 195 35.35 -2.80 2.08
C SER A 195 33.91 -2.60 2.58
N ARG A 196 33.07 -1.96 1.74
CA ARG A 196 31.63 -1.77 2.01
C ARG A 196 30.93 -3.10 2.39
N ALA A 197 31.30 -4.21 1.75
CA ALA A 197 30.71 -5.52 2.00
C ALA A 197 31.11 -6.10 3.37
N GLU A 198 32.33 -5.88 3.80
CA GLU A 198 32.85 -6.31 5.10
C GLU A 198 32.17 -5.51 6.22
N LEU A 199 32.12 -4.17 6.10
CA LEU A 199 31.46 -3.29 7.06
C LEU A 199 29.96 -3.63 7.21
N LEU A 200 29.27 -3.88 6.09
CA LEU A 200 27.87 -4.31 6.08
C LEU A 200 27.69 -5.64 6.85
N SER A 201 28.60 -6.59 6.65
CA SER A 201 28.54 -7.89 7.34
C SER A 201 28.78 -7.78 8.85
N GLU A 202 29.66 -6.89 9.30
CA GLU A 202 29.92 -6.62 10.72
C GLU A 202 28.72 -5.92 11.39
N ILE A 203 28.08 -4.95 10.72
CA ILE A 203 26.88 -4.27 11.22
C ILE A 203 25.73 -5.28 11.39
N ILE A 204 25.48 -6.12 10.39
CA ILE A 204 24.44 -7.16 10.45
C ILE A 204 24.72 -8.15 11.59
N LYS A 205 25.96 -8.58 11.75
CA LYS A 205 26.36 -9.50 12.82
C LYS A 205 26.16 -8.90 14.20
N CYS A 206 26.54 -7.64 14.39
CA CYS A 206 26.37 -6.92 15.65
C CYS A 206 24.88 -6.74 15.99
N ALA A 207 24.03 -6.42 15.00
CA ALA A 207 22.58 -6.30 15.19
C ALA A 207 21.95 -7.62 15.64
N VAL A 208 22.30 -8.75 15.01
CA VAL A 208 21.82 -10.10 15.37
C VAL A 208 22.30 -10.53 16.76
N GLU A 209 23.54 -10.21 17.13
CA GLU A 209 24.09 -10.53 18.48
C GLU A 209 23.43 -9.69 19.60
N HIS A 210 22.99 -8.47 19.29
CA HIS A 210 22.27 -7.62 20.24
C HIS A 210 20.85 -8.12 20.50
N GLU A 211 20.17 -8.63 19.47
CA GLU A 211 18.83 -9.24 19.60
C GLU A 211 18.86 -10.56 20.40
N SER A 212 19.93 -11.32 20.29
CA SER A 212 20.06 -12.61 21.01
C SER A 212 20.36 -12.48 22.52
N LYS A 213 20.63 -11.28 23.02
CA LYS A 213 20.97 -10.99 24.43
C LYS A 213 19.88 -10.28 25.22
N GLN A 214 18.77 -9.93 24.59
CA GLN A 214 17.55 -9.42 25.22
C GLN A 214 16.50 -10.52 25.37
#